data_63ea60794938030bffcccd3fecbad356
#
_entry.id   63ea60794938030bffcccd3fecbad356
#
_cell.length_a   1.000
_cell.length_b   1.000
_cell.length_c   1.000
_cell.angle_alpha   90.00
_cell.angle_beta   90.00
_cell.angle_gamma   90.00
#
_symmetry.space_group_name_H-M   'P 1'
#
loop_
_entity.id
_entity.type
_entity.pdbx_description
1 polymer ?
#
loop_
_entity_poly.entity_id
_entity_poly.type
_entity_poly.pdbx_seq_one_letter_code
_entity_poly.pdbx_strand_id
1 'polypeptide(L)'
;MSTLHDADVIVIGAGMAGASVAYFMAPHARVLVLEREEHAGVHSTGRSAALFSETYGSAQVRALTRAARRFFDRPPEGFAGHPILSPRGSVSIGTVDHIEKVHALHAEMAPRTQGLRVVDAAWLQETVPVLRPEAAQIGLYEPGAADIDVNELHQGFLRGLRARGGQLRVNVDIRSIERGPGHWFVDAGGERFRAPLLLNAAGAWVDQVAALADIEPIGIQPRRRSAFLFEAPAGIDTLRWPFVTDVEEGFYFKPDAGLLLGCPANVDPVAPHDVQPEELDIAIGIHRIEEVTTMTIRRPTRTWAGLRSFVADGDLVGGFAPGASDFFWVAAQGGYGIQTSAAMGETCANLALGRPLPGHLQDAGITAEMLDPRRLRA
;
A
#
# COMPACT_ATOMS: atom_id res chain seq x y z
N MET A 1 20.88 -25.35 23.62
CA MET A 1 19.93 -24.38 24.21
C MET A 1 19.67 -23.32 23.17
N SER A 2 18.40 -23.06 22.81
CA SER A 2 18.05 -21.97 21.88
C SER A 2 18.37 -20.63 22.53
N THR A 3 18.98 -19.73 21.78
CA THR A 3 19.22 -18.35 22.25
C THR A 3 17.88 -17.64 22.41
N LEU A 4 17.62 -17.08 23.59
CA LEU A 4 16.41 -16.29 23.85
C LEU A 4 16.70 -14.80 23.61
N HIS A 5 15.87 -14.17 22.78
CA HIS A 5 15.93 -12.75 22.47
C HIS A 5 14.70 -12.02 23.03
N ASP A 6 14.93 -11.04 23.89
CA ASP A 6 13.87 -10.27 24.55
C ASP A 6 13.63 -8.91 23.86
N ALA A 7 12.37 -8.59 23.63
CA ALA A 7 11.90 -7.29 23.17
C ALA A 7 10.66 -6.86 23.98
N ASP A 8 10.24 -5.61 23.84
CA ASP A 8 8.97 -5.12 24.36
C ASP A 8 7.85 -5.40 23.33
N VAL A 9 8.22 -5.42 22.04
CA VAL A 9 7.32 -5.66 20.91
C VAL A 9 8.02 -6.51 19.87
N ILE A 10 7.35 -7.56 19.40
CA ILE A 10 7.72 -8.28 18.17
C ILE A 10 6.75 -7.87 17.06
N VAL A 11 7.29 -7.49 15.90
CA VAL A 11 6.53 -7.23 14.66
C VAL A 11 6.86 -8.32 13.65
N ILE A 12 5.86 -9.04 13.16
CA ILE A 12 6.03 -10.08 12.14
C ILE A 12 5.76 -9.48 10.76
N GLY A 13 6.79 -9.53 9.90
CA GLY A 13 6.81 -8.96 8.56
C GLY A 13 7.49 -7.59 8.50
N ALA A 14 8.45 -7.43 7.58
CA ALA A 14 9.19 -6.19 7.33
C ALA A 14 8.83 -5.54 5.99
N GLY A 15 7.62 -5.77 5.49
CA GLY A 15 7.03 -4.97 4.41
C GLY A 15 6.69 -3.56 4.88
N MET A 16 6.06 -2.76 4.02
CA MET A 16 5.71 -1.36 4.32
C MET A 16 4.92 -1.21 5.63
N ALA A 17 3.95 -2.09 5.90
CA ALA A 17 3.14 -2.07 7.11
C ALA A 17 3.98 -2.28 8.38
N GLY A 18 4.80 -3.34 8.41
CA GLY A 18 5.65 -3.64 9.57
C GLY A 18 6.77 -2.63 9.77
N ALA A 19 7.43 -2.18 8.70
CA ALA A 19 8.49 -1.18 8.76
C ALA A 19 7.98 0.16 9.30
N SER A 20 6.80 0.63 8.83
CA SER A 20 6.23 1.90 9.28
C SER A 20 5.77 1.84 10.74
N VAL A 21 5.04 0.81 11.15
CA VAL A 21 4.60 0.70 12.56
C VAL A 21 5.80 0.57 13.50
N ALA A 22 6.82 -0.23 13.14
CA ALA A 22 8.02 -0.39 13.93
C ALA A 22 8.81 0.93 14.09
N TYR A 23 8.89 1.73 13.03
CA TYR A 23 9.51 3.07 13.07
C TYR A 23 8.86 3.98 14.11
N PHE A 24 7.52 4.04 14.12
CA PHE A 24 6.78 4.89 15.06
C PHE A 24 6.76 4.33 16.50
N MET A 25 6.92 3.02 16.67
CA MET A 25 7.02 2.38 18.00
C MET A 25 8.42 2.53 18.62
N ALA A 26 9.48 2.52 17.82
CA ALA A 26 10.86 2.48 18.30
C ALA A 26 11.27 3.61 19.26
N PRO A 27 10.71 4.84 19.23
CA PRO A 27 10.96 5.86 20.27
C PRO A 27 10.43 5.50 21.65
N HIS A 28 9.57 4.49 21.78
CA HIS A 28 8.79 4.21 22.99
C HIS A 28 8.96 2.77 23.50
N ALA A 29 9.53 1.86 22.70
CA ALA A 29 9.65 0.46 23.02
C ALA A 29 10.88 -0.17 22.31
N ARG A 30 11.41 -1.24 22.88
CA ARG A 30 12.41 -2.10 22.21
C ARG A 30 11.69 -2.96 21.19
N VAL A 31 11.78 -2.58 19.90
CA VAL A 31 11.07 -3.25 18.81
C VAL A 31 11.99 -4.24 18.09
N LEU A 32 11.52 -5.45 17.92
CA LEU A 32 12.15 -6.48 17.09
C LEU A 32 11.23 -6.83 15.91
N VAL A 33 11.71 -6.62 14.70
CA VAL A 33 11.02 -6.98 13.47
C VAL A 33 11.58 -8.31 12.96
N LEU A 34 10.69 -9.28 12.68
CA LEU A 34 11.04 -10.59 12.13
C LEU A 34 10.53 -10.68 10.69
N GLU A 35 11.44 -10.94 9.74
CA GLU A 35 11.15 -11.08 8.32
C GLU A 35 11.58 -12.46 7.82
N ARG A 36 10.70 -13.12 7.07
CA ARG A 36 10.97 -14.45 6.53
C ARG A 36 11.98 -14.42 5.38
N GLU A 37 11.88 -13.41 4.53
CA GLU A 37 12.72 -13.30 3.35
C GLU A 37 14.15 -12.82 3.69
N GLU A 38 15.09 -13.00 2.76
CA GLU A 38 16.45 -12.50 2.88
C GLU A 38 16.52 -10.97 2.92
N HIS A 39 15.55 -10.32 2.25
CA HIS A 39 15.44 -8.87 2.19
C HIS A 39 14.05 -8.41 2.58
N ALA A 40 13.97 -7.31 3.31
CA ALA A 40 12.70 -6.69 3.65
C ALA A 40 12.03 -6.08 2.41
N GLY A 41 10.70 -6.24 2.30
CA GLY A 41 9.91 -5.62 1.25
C GLY A 41 9.88 -6.34 -0.11
N VAL A 42 10.30 -7.60 -0.20
CA VAL A 42 10.39 -8.39 -1.45
C VAL A 42 9.04 -8.56 -2.17
N HIS A 43 7.95 -8.72 -1.40
CA HIS A 43 6.62 -8.96 -1.96
C HIS A 43 5.91 -7.67 -2.36
N SER A 44 4.68 -7.42 -1.90
CA SER A 44 3.82 -6.30 -2.31
C SER A 44 4.50 -4.94 -2.30
N THR A 45 5.38 -4.69 -1.33
CA THR A 45 6.13 -3.44 -1.18
C THR A 45 7.03 -3.17 -2.38
N GLY A 46 7.86 -4.12 -2.77
CA GLY A 46 8.82 -3.98 -3.88
C GLY A 46 8.20 -4.17 -5.28
N ARG A 47 6.90 -4.46 -5.37
CA ARG A 47 6.19 -4.75 -6.64
C ARG A 47 5.10 -3.72 -6.96
N SER A 48 5.11 -2.59 -6.28
CA SER A 48 4.08 -1.56 -6.41
C SER A 48 4.33 -0.63 -7.58
N ALA A 49 3.25 -0.14 -8.22
CA ALA A 49 3.29 0.98 -9.15
C ALA A 49 3.38 2.33 -8.44
N ALA A 50 3.11 2.35 -7.15
CA ALA A 50 3.31 3.40 -6.15
C ALA A 50 2.94 4.83 -6.60
N LEU A 51 1.64 5.10 -6.64
CA LEU A 51 1.10 6.44 -6.77
C LEU A 51 0.58 6.91 -5.41
N PHE A 52 0.84 8.18 -5.07
CA PHE A 52 0.15 8.92 -4.02
C PHE A 52 -1.05 9.63 -4.64
N SER A 53 -2.26 9.28 -4.25
CA SER A 53 -3.50 9.89 -4.74
C SER A 53 -4.52 10.00 -3.61
N GLU A 54 -5.02 11.20 -3.36
CA GLU A 54 -6.01 11.49 -2.31
C GLU A 54 -7.43 11.12 -2.73
N THR A 55 -7.64 10.83 -4.01
CA THR A 55 -8.95 10.43 -4.55
C THR A 55 -9.12 8.91 -4.62
N TYR A 56 -8.04 8.14 -4.40
CA TYR A 56 -8.04 6.69 -4.57
C TYR A 56 -8.48 5.93 -3.31
N GLY A 57 -9.37 4.95 -3.49
CA GLY A 57 -9.83 4.03 -2.45
C GLY A 57 -11.06 4.53 -1.67
N SER A 58 -11.37 3.83 -0.57
CA SER A 58 -12.50 4.12 0.31
C SER A 58 -12.34 5.44 1.09
N ALA A 59 -13.37 5.86 1.81
CA ALA A 59 -13.30 7.03 2.67
C ALA A 59 -12.22 6.90 3.76
N GLN A 60 -12.03 5.70 4.32
CA GLN A 60 -10.96 5.37 5.27
C GLN A 60 -9.58 5.54 4.62
N VAL A 61 -9.38 4.94 3.44
CA VAL A 61 -8.12 5.02 2.70
C VAL A 61 -7.77 6.47 2.38
N ARG A 62 -8.74 7.24 1.86
CA ARG A 62 -8.55 8.66 1.53
C ARG A 62 -8.21 9.52 2.77
N ALA A 63 -8.81 9.22 3.93
CA ALA A 63 -8.47 9.89 5.19
C ALA A 63 -7.03 9.61 5.62
N LEU A 64 -6.62 8.34 5.63
CA LEU A 64 -5.25 7.92 5.94
C LEU A 64 -4.23 8.50 4.96
N THR A 65 -4.56 8.53 3.66
CA THR A 65 -3.69 9.11 2.62
C THR A 65 -3.46 10.60 2.87
N ARG A 66 -4.53 11.39 3.09
CA ARG A 66 -4.40 12.82 3.41
C ARG A 66 -3.61 13.06 4.69
N ALA A 67 -3.84 12.25 5.73
CA ALA A 67 -3.07 12.35 6.97
C ALA A 67 -1.58 12.04 6.78
N ALA A 68 -1.25 11.10 5.89
CA ALA A 68 0.13 10.74 5.55
C ALA A 68 0.85 11.83 4.76
N ARG A 69 0.15 12.70 4.00
CA ARG A 69 0.72 13.71 3.10
C ARG A 69 1.81 14.55 3.75
N ARG A 70 1.56 15.02 4.98
CA ARG A 70 2.54 15.84 5.73
C ARG A 70 3.89 15.14 5.90
N PHE A 71 3.87 13.83 6.19
CA PHE A 71 5.09 13.04 6.38
C PHE A 71 5.84 12.86 5.06
N PHE A 72 5.13 12.63 3.97
CA PHE A 72 5.72 12.47 2.64
C PHE A 72 6.34 13.76 2.13
N ASP A 73 5.66 14.91 2.31
CA ASP A 73 6.16 16.22 1.86
C ASP A 73 7.33 16.73 2.71
N ARG A 74 7.32 16.41 4.00
CA ARG A 74 8.31 16.89 4.99
C ARG A 74 8.67 15.78 5.97
N PRO A 75 9.39 14.76 5.53
CA PRO A 75 9.85 13.71 6.43
C PRO A 75 10.82 14.30 7.47
N PRO A 76 10.94 13.65 8.64
CA PRO A 76 11.93 14.07 9.64
C PRO A 76 13.35 14.12 9.07
N GLU A 77 14.19 14.99 9.63
CA GLU A 77 15.59 15.11 9.24
C GLU A 77 16.31 13.75 9.29
N GLY A 78 17.07 13.43 8.24
CA GLY A 78 17.79 12.16 8.10
C GLY A 78 16.91 10.95 7.73
N PHE A 79 15.60 11.14 7.53
CA PHE A 79 14.71 10.05 7.10
C PHE A 79 14.94 9.66 5.63
N ALA A 80 15.05 10.65 4.74
CA ALA A 80 15.23 10.47 3.30
C ALA A 80 16.39 11.29 2.77
N GLY A 81 17.12 10.78 1.79
CA GLY A 81 18.23 11.47 1.12
C GLY A 81 17.77 12.38 -0.02
N HIS A 82 16.55 12.19 -0.50
CA HIS A 82 15.90 12.97 -1.57
C HIS A 82 14.37 12.95 -1.38
N PRO A 83 13.61 13.78 -2.13
CA PRO A 83 12.17 13.81 -2.00
C PRO A 83 11.52 12.43 -2.22
N ILE A 84 10.61 12.05 -1.33
CA ILE A 84 9.86 10.79 -1.43
C ILE A 84 8.81 10.87 -2.53
N LEU A 85 8.22 12.05 -2.74
CA LEU A 85 7.21 12.30 -3.77
C LEU A 85 7.82 13.06 -4.94
N SER A 86 7.48 12.62 -6.16
CA SER A 86 7.76 13.31 -7.41
C SER A 86 6.43 13.66 -8.10
N PRO A 87 6.20 14.94 -8.49
CA PRO A 87 4.95 15.35 -9.13
C PRO A 87 4.65 14.51 -10.37
N ARG A 88 3.42 14.00 -10.45
CA ARG A 88 2.94 13.20 -11.57
C ARG A 88 1.59 13.71 -12.09
N GLY A 89 0.65 13.97 -11.20
CA GLY A 89 -0.75 14.10 -11.52
C GLY A 89 -1.41 12.74 -11.80
N SER A 90 -2.73 12.68 -11.68
CA SER A 90 -3.52 11.52 -12.04
C SER A 90 -4.78 11.95 -12.77
N VAL A 91 -5.17 11.25 -13.83
CA VAL A 91 -6.42 11.48 -14.53
C VAL A 91 -7.20 10.19 -14.71
N SER A 92 -8.45 10.19 -14.26
CA SER A 92 -9.42 9.13 -14.52
C SER A 92 -10.26 9.54 -15.72
N ILE A 93 -10.09 8.87 -16.87
CA ILE A 93 -10.79 9.18 -18.12
C ILE A 93 -12.14 8.48 -18.22
N GLY A 94 -13.07 9.06 -18.96
CA GLY A 94 -14.38 8.48 -19.23
C GLY A 94 -14.92 8.87 -20.60
N THR A 95 -15.87 8.05 -21.08
CA THR A 95 -16.68 8.32 -22.28
C THR A 95 -17.83 9.26 -21.95
N VAL A 96 -18.67 9.58 -22.94
CA VAL A 96 -19.91 10.37 -22.74
C VAL A 96 -20.83 9.79 -21.67
N ASP A 97 -20.85 8.46 -21.54
CA ASP A 97 -21.70 7.76 -20.55
C ASP A 97 -21.23 7.94 -19.10
N HIS A 98 -19.99 8.41 -18.92
CA HIS A 98 -19.39 8.62 -17.60
C HIS A 98 -19.47 10.08 -17.11
N ILE A 99 -20.06 11.02 -17.87
CA ILE A 99 -20.10 12.44 -17.53
C ILE A 99 -20.71 12.68 -16.14
N GLU A 100 -21.88 12.10 -15.87
CA GLU A 100 -22.53 12.24 -14.57
C GLU A 100 -21.70 11.65 -13.43
N LYS A 101 -21.09 10.48 -13.64
CA LYS A 101 -20.23 9.83 -12.66
C LYS A 101 -19.00 10.69 -12.33
N VAL A 102 -18.34 11.26 -13.33
CA VAL A 102 -17.17 12.14 -13.13
C VAL A 102 -17.54 13.38 -12.34
N HIS A 103 -18.69 14.02 -12.66
CA HIS A 103 -19.17 15.16 -11.90
C HIS A 103 -19.56 14.80 -10.46
N ALA A 104 -20.17 13.65 -10.23
CA ALA A 104 -20.50 13.16 -8.88
C ALA A 104 -19.23 12.90 -8.06
N LEU A 105 -18.22 12.23 -8.61
CA LEU A 105 -16.93 12.01 -7.97
C LEU A 105 -16.20 13.33 -7.66
N HIS A 106 -16.24 14.28 -8.60
CA HIS A 106 -15.67 15.61 -8.35
C HIS A 106 -16.37 16.30 -7.18
N ALA A 107 -17.72 16.34 -7.17
CA ALA A 107 -18.49 16.98 -6.10
C ALA A 107 -18.21 16.35 -4.72
N GLU A 108 -18.04 15.04 -4.65
CA GLU A 108 -17.70 14.31 -3.42
C GLU A 108 -16.29 14.66 -2.92
N MET A 109 -15.30 14.69 -3.81
CA MET A 109 -13.89 14.70 -3.44
C MET A 109 -13.24 16.08 -3.43
N ALA A 110 -13.70 17.03 -4.25
CA ALA A 110 -13.10 18.35 -4.38
C ALA A 110 -13.06 19.16 -3.07
N PRO A 111 -14.01 19.04 -2.13
CA PRO A 111 -13.91 19.76 -0.85
C PRO A 111 -12.70 19.37 0.00
N ARG A 112 -12.07 18.21 -0.27
CA ARG A 112 -10.97 17.67 0.53
C ARG A 112 -9.70 17.40 -0.28
N THR A 113 -9.72 17.61 -1.62
CA THR A 113 -8.59 17.37 -2.53
C THR A 113 -8.27 18.65 -3.29
N GLN A 114 -7.14 19.25 -2.98
CA GLN A 114 -6.76 20.54 -3.55
C GLN A 114 -6.54 20.46 -5.06
N GLY A 115 -7.18 21.36 -5.80
CA GLY A 115 -6.99 21.49 -7.25
C GLY A 115 -7.63 20.39 -8.08
N LEU A 116 -8.40 19.47 -7.47
CA LEU A 116 -9.17 18.47 -8.20
C LEU A 116 -10.13 19.16 -9.17
N ARG A 117 -10.14 18.74 -10.43
CA ARG A 117 -10.97 19.38 -11.45
C ARG A 117 -11.45 18.40 -12.50
N VAL A 118 -12.62 18.66 -13.05
CA VAL A 118 -13.10 18.03 -14.27
C VAL A 118 -12.37 18.65 -15.47
N VAL A 119 -11.92 17.82 -16.39
CA VAL A 119 -11.25 18.22 -17.63
C VAL A 119 -12.00 17.67 -18.84
N ASP A 120 -11.94 18.40 -19.95
CA ASP A 120 -12.61 18.05 -21.20
C ASP A 120 -11.71 17.25 -22.15
N ALA A 121 -12.29 16.81 -23.26
CA ALA A 121 -11.60 16.07 -24.29
C ALA A 121 -10.41 16.83 -24.89
N ALA A 122 -10.50 18.15 -25.03
CA ALA A 122 -9.42 18.97 -25.61
C ALA A 122 -8.19 18.94 -24.69
N TRP A 123 -8.39 19.15 -23.38
CA TRP A 123 -7.32 19.05 -22.39
C TRP A 123 -6.70 17.65 -22.35
N LEU A 124 -7.53 16.59 -22.42
CA LEU A 124 -7.06 15.20 -22.43
C LEU A 124 -6.18 14.91 -23.65
N GLN A 125 -6.59 15.35 -24.84
CA GLN A 125 -5.83 15.17 -26.08
C GLN A 125 -4.52 15.98 -26.06
N GLU A 126 -4.52 17.19 -25.52
CA GLU A 126 -3.30 17.99 -25.37
C GLU A 126 -2.31 17.34 -24.38
N THR A 127 -2.83 16.82 -23.25
CA THR A 127 -2.00 16.27 -22.15
C THR A 127 -1.47 14.87 -22.46
N VAL A 128 -2.28 14.01 -23.07
CA VAL A 128 -1.94 12.63 -23.43
C VAL A 128 -2.39 12.37 -24.89
N PRO A 129 -1.60 12.80 -25.89
CA PRO A 129 -2.01 12.84 -27.30
C PRO A 129 -2.35 11.48 -27.93
N VAL A 130 -2.00 10.39 -27.26
CA VAL A 130 -2.30 9.03 -27.74
C VAL A 130 -3.69 8.54 -27.33
N LEU A 131 -4.41 9.26 -26.46
CA LEU A 131 -5.78 8.89 -26.11
C LEU A 131 -6.69 9.00 -27.33
N ARG A 132 -7.57 8.02 -27.51
CA ARG A 132 -8.60 8.09 -28.56
C ARG A 132 -9.70 9.05 -28.13
N PRO A 133 -10.14 9.99 -29.01
CA PRO A 133 -11.17 10.96 -28.66
C PRO A 133 -12.48 10.33 -28.13
N GLU A 134 -12.87 9.19 -28.67
CA GLU A 134 -14.08 8.47 -28.28
C GLU A 134 -13.99 7.84 -26.88
N ALA A 135 -12.78 7.50 -26.43
CA ALA A 135 -12.53 6.90 -25.12
C ALA A 135 -12.27 7.93 -24.01
N ALA A 136 -11.91 9.16 -24.37
CA ALA A 136 -11.48 10.22 -23.45
C ALA A 136 -12.27 11.52 -23.70
N GLN A 137 -13.56 11.51 -23.38
CA GLN A 137 -14.48 12.65 -23.57
C GLN A 137 -14.51 13.57 -22.37
N ILE A 138 -14.22 13.04 -21.18
CA ILE A 138 -14.21 13.74 -19.90
C ILE A 138 -13.18 13.09 -19.00
N GLY A 139 -12.62 13.83 -18.04
CA GLY A 139 -11.72 13.28 -17.04
C GLY A 139 -11.83 13.95 -15.69
N LEU A 140 -11.46 13.23 -14.65
CA LEU A 140 -11.24 13.77 -13.31
C LEU A 140 -9.73 13.86 -13.07
N TYR A 141 -9.19 15.07 -13.02
CA TYR A 141 -7.75 15.32 -12.89
C TYR A 141 -7.38 15.78 -11.47
N GLU A 142 -6.49 15.01 -10.84
CA GLU A 142 -5.86 15.31 -9.54
C GLU A 142 -4.42 15.78 -9.76
N PRO A 143 -4.13 17.10 -9.75
CA PRO A 143 -2.79 17.63 -9.95
C PRO A 143 -1.83 17.29 -8.82
N GLY A 144 -2.34 17.06 -7.61
CA GLY A 144 -1.59 16.74 -6.41
C GLY A 144 -1.09 15.30 -6.32
N ALA A 145 -1.52 14.42 -7.25
CA ALA A 145 -1.03 13.05 -7.28
C ALA A 145 0.47 13.02 -7.64
N ALA A 146 1.20 12.05 -7.08
CA ALA A 146 2.65 11.98 -7.22
C ALA A 146 3.14 10.54 -7.27
N ASP A 147 4.24 10.29 -7.97
CA ASP A 147 4.98 9.04 -7.84
C ASP A 147 5.66 8.97 -6.46
N ILE A 148 5.69 7.78 -5.87
CA ILE A 148 6.35 7.55 -4.58
C ILE A 148 7.64 6.78 -4.82
N ASP A 149 8.77 7.27 -4.30
CA ASP A 149 9.96 6.44 -4.16
C ASP A 149 9.77 5.46 -3.00
N VAL A 150 9.32 4.25 -3.37
CA VAL A 150 9.02 3.19 -2.40
C VAL A 150 10.25 2.73 -1.65
N ASN A 151 11.39 2.66 -2.35
CA ASN A 151 12.63 2.21 -1.73
C ASN A 151 13.10 3.22 -0.70
N GLU A 152 13.14 4.51 -1.04
CA GLU A 152 13.57 5.56 -0.11
C GLU A 152 12.65 5.63 1.11
N LEU A 153 11.33 5.55 0.91
CA LEU A 153 10.34 5.53 1.99
C LEU A 153 10.53 4.32 2.92
N HIS A 154 10.61 3.12 2.35
CA HIS A 154 10.73 1.88 3.10
C HIS A 154 12.06 1.78 3.86
N GLN A 155 13.16 2.10 3.18
CA GLN A 155 14.48 2.14 3.82
C GLN A 155 14.58 3.27 4.86
N GLY A 156 13.87 4.39 4.67
CA GLY A 156 13.74 5.46 5.66
C GLY A 156 13.14 4.96 6.96
N PHE A 157 12.05 4.19 6.90
CA PHE A 157 11.46 3.55 8.08
C PHE A 157 12.44 2.58 8.76
N LEU A 158 13.12 1.72 7.99
CA LEU A 158 14.06 0.75 8.55
C LEU A 158 15.32 1.42 9.12
N ARG A 159 15.84 2.46 8.49
CA ARG A 159 16.95 3.27 9.04
C ARG A 159 16.56 3.92 10.35
N GLY A 160 15.38 4.55 10.39
CA GLY A 160 14.88 5.21 11.57
C GLY A 160 14.54 4.26 12.72
N LEU A 161 14.08 3.04 12.43
CA LEU A 161 13.94 1.95 13.41
C LEU A 161 15.29 1.64 14.06
N ARG A 162 16.33 1.36 13.25
CA ARG A 162 17.67 1.01 13.73
C ARG A 162 18.32 2.15 14.50
N ALA A 163 18.18 3.39 14.03
CA ALA A 163 18.73 4.57 14.69
C ALA A 163 18.16 4.79 16.12
N ARG A 164 17.01 4.22 16.41
CA ARG A 164 16.34 4.24 17.72
C ARG A 164 16.51 2.95 18.52
N GLY A 165 17.46 2.09 18.13
CA GLY A 165 17.77 0.83 18.83
C GLY A 165 16.85 -0.35 18.50
N GLY A 166 15.91 -0.20 17.59
CA GLY A 166 15.11 -1.30 17.09
C GLY A 166 15.93 -2.25 16.20
N GLN A 167 15.50 -3.50 16.12
CA GLN A 167 16.20 -4.56 15.39
C GLN A 167 15.34 -5.13 14.27
N LEU A 168 16.00 -5.46 13.16
CA LEU A 168 15.44 -6.24 12.07
C LEU A 168 16.23 -7.55 11.95
N ARG A 169 15.52 -8.67 11.98
CA ARG A 169 16.04 -10.00 11.68
C ARG A 169 15.38 -10.51 10.40
N VAL A 170 16.18 -10.85 9.42
CA VAL A 170 15.77 -11.46 8.14
C VAL A 170 16.08 -12.96 8.14
N ASN A 171 15.56 -13.70 7.17
CA ASN A 171 15.66 -15.17 7.09
C ASN A 171 15.06 -15.87 8.33
N VAL A 172 14.02 -15.30 8.92
CA VAL A 172 13.36 -15.83 10.12
C VAL A 172 12.08 -16.58 9.72
N ASP A 173 12.20 -17.88 9.48
CA ASP A 173 11.07 -18.75 9.19
C ASP A 173 10.40 -19.18 10.51
N ILE A 174 9.29 -18.52 10.85
CA ILE A 174 8.55 -18.75 12.09
C ILE A 174 7.83 -20.11 12.01
N ARG A 175 8.05 -20.96 13.00
CA ARG A 175 7.50 -22.32 13.05
C ARG A 175 6.40 -22.50 14.09
N SER A 176 6.49 -21.78 15.21
CA SER A 176 5.45 -21.75 16.22
C SER A 176 5.39 -20.40 16.92
N ILE A 177 4.21 -20.07 17.39
CA ILE A 177 3.94 -18.91 18.24
C ILE A 177 3.14 -19.40 19.43
N GLU A 178 3.70 -19.27 20.63
CA GLU A 178 3.10 -19.76 21.85
C GLU A 178 2.79 -18.60 22.80
N ARG A 179 1.60 -18.62 23.39
CA ARG A 179 1.22 -17.66 24.42
C ARG A 179 1.54 -18.21 25.79
N GLY A 180 2.49 -17.57 26.48
CA GLY A 180 2.84 -17.86 27.87
C GLY A 180 2.30 -16.80 28.84
N PRO A 181 2.59 -16.92 30.15
CA PRO A 181 2.18 -15.93 31.14
C PRO A 181 2.77 -14.55 30.84
N GLY A 182 1.93 -13.64 30.32
CA GLY A 182 2.29 -12.24 30.03
C GLY A 182 3.22 -12.01 28.85
N HIS A 183 3.51 -13.05 28.05
CA HIS A 183 4.42 -12.95 26.90
C HIS A 183 4.03 -13.90 25.77
N TRP A 184 4.35 -13.51 24.57
CA TRP A 184 4.42 -14.35 23.38
C TRP A 184 5.83 -14.91 23.22
N PHE A 185 5.92 -16.17 22.81
CA PHE A 185 7.15 -16.82 22.39
C PHE A 185 7.06 -17.17 20.91
N VAL A 186 8.04 -16.74 20.13
CA VAL A 186 8.12 -17.00 18.68
C VAL A 186 9.35 -17.84 18.43
N ASP A 187 9.17 -19.06 17.92
CA ASP A 187 10.26 -19.97 17.59
C ASP A 187 10.53 -19.96 16.09
N ALA A 188 11.79 -19.72 15.70
CA ALA A 188 12.22 -19.68 14.32
C ALA A 188 13.68 -20.15 14.18
N GLY A 189 13.91 -21.21 13.40
CA GLY A 189 15.24 -21.63 12.98
C GLY A 189 16.23 -21.97 14.09
N GLY A 190 15.74 -22.33 15.31
CA GLY A 190 16.60 -22.63 16.47
C GLY A 190 16.84 -21.43 17.40
N GLU A 191 16.35 -20.25 17.06
CA GLU A 191 16.25 -19.09 17.93
C GLU A 191 14.83 -18.97 18.53
N ARG A 192 14.72 -18.40 19.72
CA ARG A 192 13.47 -18.11 20.38
C ARG A 192 13.38 -16.64 20.75
N PHE A 193 12.29 -15.99 20.38
CA PHE A 193 12.04 -14.57 20.62
C PHE A 193 10.88 -14.42 21.62
N ARG A 194 10.97 -13.42 22.50
CA ARG A 194 9.95 -13.19 23.53
C ARG A 194 9.58 -11.72 23.63
N ALA A 195 8.27 -11.43 23.66
CA ALA A 195 7.75 -10.09 23.93
C ALA A 195 6.36 -10.13 24.56
N PRO A 196 5.97 -9.13 25.38
CA PRO A 196 4.60 -9.02 25.89
C PRO A 196 3.58 -8.63 24.81
N LEU A 197 4.01 -8.05 23.68
CA LEU A 197 3.14 -7.59 22.61
C LEU A 197 3.62 -8.12 21.25
N LEU A 198 2.70 -8.72 20.50
CA LEU A 198 2.94 -9.25 19.16
C LEU A 198 2.10 -8.48 18.13
N LEU A 199 2.76 -7.89 17.12
CA LEU A 199 2.10 -7.28 15.97
C LEU A 199 2.21 -8.16 14.75
N ASN A 200 1.09 -8.43 14.11
CA ASN A 200 1.03 -9.20 12.87
C ASN A 200 0.90 -8.26 11.67
N ALA A 201 2.00 -8.04 10.96
CA ALA A 201 2.13 -7.21 9.76
C ALA A 201 2.58 -8.03 8.54
N ALA A 202 2.26 -9.33 8.52
CA ALA A 202 2.74 -10.31 7.53
C ALA A 202 2.04 -10.22 6.15
N GLY A 203 1.35 -9.12 5.84
CA GLY A 203 0.73 -8.86 4.54
C GLY A 203 -0.29 -9.93 4.15
N ALA A 204 -0.05 -10.64 3.05
CA ALA A 204 -0.92 -11.71 2.57
C ALA A 204 -0.96 -12.94 3.50
N TRP A 205 0.03 -13.10 4.38
CA TRP A 205 0.18 -14.25 5.28
C TRP A 205 -0.35 -14.00 6.70
N VAL A 206 -1.03 -12.88 6.95
CA VAL A 206 -1.47 -12.54 8.32
C VAL A 206 -2.38 -13.60 8.95
N ASP A 207 -3.28 -14.23 8.20
CA ASP A 207 -4.15 -15.28 8.74
C ASP A 207 -3.39 -16.58 9.06
N GLN A 208 -2.32 -16.87 8.28
CA GLN A 208 -1.44 -18.01 8.59
C GLN A 208 -0.64 -17.76 9.87
N VAL A 209 -0.13 -16.55 10.08
CA VAL A 209 0.54 -16.13 11.31
C VAL A 209 -0.42 -16.16 12.50
N ALA A 210 -1.66 -15.72 12.32
CA ALA A 210 -2.68 -15.78 13.37
C ALA A 210 -2.99 -17.25 13.77
N ALA A 211 -3.11 -18.14 12.80
CA ALA A 211 -3.32 -19.57 13.06
C ALA A 211 -2.16 -20.18 13.86
N LEU A 212 -0.90 -19.79 13.61
CA LEU A 212 0.25 -20.21 14.43
C LEU A 212 0.17 -19.73 15.88
N ALA A 213 -0.53 -18.62 16.13
CA ALA A 213 -0.71 -17.99 17.44
C ALA A 213 -2.02 -18.40 18.15
N ASP A 214 -2.78 -19.34 17.59
CA ASP A 214 -4.14 -19.69 18.05
C ASP A 214 -5.08 -18.48 18.16
N ILE A 215 -4.92 -17.54 17.21
CA ILE A 215 -5.76 -16.36 17.04
C ILE A 215 -6.68 -16.55 15.83
N GLU A 216 -7.95 -16.23 16.02
CA GLU A 216 -8.93 -16.33 14.94
C GLU A 216 -8.57 -15.42 13.76
N PRO A 217 -8.51 -15.97 12.52
CA PRO A 217 -8.24 -15.20 11.32
C PRO A 217 -9.24 -14.07 11.06
N ILE A 218 -8.80 -13.02 10.37
CA ILE A 218 -9.66 -11.88 9.96
C ILE A 218 -10.29 -12.07 8.57
N GLY A 219 -10.03 -13.19 7.90
CA GLY A 219 -10.54 -13.49 6.57
C GLY A 219 -9.82 -12.71 5.48
N ILE A 220 -8.49 -12.62 5.56
CA ILE A 220 -7.69 -11.93 4.54
C ILE A 220 -7.81 -12.64 3.19
N GLN A 221 -8.14 -11.91 2.15
CA GLN A 221 -8.17 -12.39 0.78
C GLN A 221 -7.10 -11.67 -0.05
N PRO A 222 -5.96 -12.32 -0.32
CA PRO A 222 -5.00 -11.81 -1.27
C PRO A 222 -5.55 -11.88 -2.70
N ARG A 223 -5.26 -10.84 -3.49
CA ARG A 223 -5.65 -10.73 -4.89
C ARG A 223 -4.43 -10.42 -5.74
N ARG A 224 -4.24 -11.17 -6.83
CA ARG A 224 -3.16 -10.91 -7.79
C ARG A 224 -3.41 -9.59 -8.51
N ARG A 225 -2.34 -8.80 -8.63
CA ARG A 225 -2.29 -7.60 -9.45
C ARG A 225 -1.05 -7.69 -10.33
N SER A 226 -1.26 -7.86 -11.64
CA SER A 226 -0.21 -7.94 -12.64
C SER A 226 0.15 -6.56 -13.18
N ALA A 227 1.40 -6.36 -13.56
CA ALA A 227 1.89 -5.15 -14.19
C ALA A 227 2.97 -5.48 -15.21
N PHE A 228 3.21 -4.57 -16.14
CA PHE A 228 4.21 -4.73 -17.18
C PHE A 228 4.80 -3.38 -17.60
N LEU A 229 6.04 -3.42 -18.09
CA LEU A 229 6.68 -2.29 -18.75
C LEU A 229 6.66 -2.50 -20.27
N PHE A 230 6.49 -1.40 -21.00
CA PHE A 230 6.54 -1.38 -22.46
C PHE A 230 7.14 -0.09 -23.00
N GLU A 231 7.59 -0.09 -24.23
CA GLU A 231 8.21 1.05 -24.87
C GLU A 231 7.21 2.19 -25.09
N ALA A 232 7.64 3.41 -24.79
CA ALA A 232 6.89 4.60 -25.12
C ALA A 232 6.76 4.77 -26.65
N PRO A 233 5.67 5.40 -27.15
CA PRO A 233 5.52 5.64 -28.57
C PRO A 233 6.64 6.54 -29.12
N ALA A 234 7.20 6.16 -30.26
CA ALA A 234 8.32 6.86 -30.87
C ALA A 234 7.98 8.33 -31.19
N GLY A 235 8.90 9.25 -30.85
CA GLY A 235 8.76 10.67 -31.16
C GLY A 235 7.82 11.46 -30.26
N ILE A 236 7.28 10.85 -29.19
CA ILE A 236 6.42 11.52 -28.21
C ILE A 236 7.13 11.57 -26.85
N ASP A 237 7.23 12.76 -26.27
CA ASP A 237 7.70 12.92 -24.89
C ASP A 237 6.58 12.52 -23.91
N THR A 238 6.76 11.41 -23.23
CA THR A 238 5.81 10.87 -22.27
C THR A 238 6.12 11.26 -20.82
N LEU A 239 7.27 11.89 -20.54
CA LEU A 239 7.75 12.13 -19.17
C LEU A 239 6.76 12.92 -18.30
N ARG A 240 6.00 13.82 -18.94
CA ARG A 240 5.02 14.69 -18.26
C ARG A 240 3.60 14.15 -18.25
N TRP A 241 3.37 12.98 -18.81
CA TRP A 241 2.04 12.39 -18.75
C TRP A 241 1.64 12.10 -17.31
N PRO A 242 0.39 12.35 -16.92
CA PRO A 242 -0.13 11.91 -15.64
C PRO A 242 -0.22 10.38 -15.58
N PHE A 243 -0.48 9.84 -14.41
CA PHE A 243 -1.05 8.51 -14.28
C PHE A 243 -2.43 8.53 -14.92
N VAL A 244 -2.68 7.63 -15.85
CA VAL A 244 -3.95 7.51 -16.59
C VAL A 244 -4.65 6.23 -16.20
N THR A 245 -5.90 6.34 -15.78
CA THR A 245 -6.80 5.21 -15.54
C THR A 245 -8.18 5.57 -16.10
N ASP A 246 -9.09 4.61 -16.18
CA ASP A 246 -10.50 4.90 -16.43
C ASP A 246 -11.29 5.09 -15.12
N VAL A 247 -12.48 5.66 -15.22
CA VAL A 247 -13.37 5.89 -14.05
C VAL A 247 -13.96 4.59 -13.48
N GLU A 248 -13.77 3.45 -14.14
CA GLU A 248 -14.16 2.11 -13.68
C GLU A 248 -12.98 1.34 -13.08
N GLU A 249 -11.78 1.95 -13.04
CA GLU A 249 -10.54 1.33 -12.57
C GLU A 249 -10.21 0.02 -13.29
N GLY A 250 -10.54 -0.08 -14.57
CA GLY A 250 -10.33 -1.27 -15.40
C GLY A 250 -8.90 -1.47 -15.87
N PHE A 251 -8.11 -0.40 -15.96
CA PHE A 251 -6.70 -0.41 -16.31
C PHE A 251 -6.01 0.84 -15.78
N TYR A 252 -4.68 0.86 -15.86
CA TYR A 252 -3.92 2.10 -15.76
C TYR A 252 -2.60 2.01 -16.51
N PHE A 253 -2.07 3.18 -16.89
CA PHE A 253 -0.69 3.31 -17.36
C PHE A 253 -0.08 4.63 -16.91
N LYS A 254 1.25 4.68 -16.81
CA LYS A 254 2.02 5.89 -16.47
C LYS A 254 3.43 5.80 -17.02
N PRO A 255 4.15 6.93 -17.17
CA PRO A 255 5.59 6.90 -17.38
C PRO A 255 6.34 6.26 -16.21
N ASP A 256 7.34 5.45 -16.53
CA ASP A 256 8.20 4.79 -15.54
C ASP A 256 9.61 4.56 -16.11
N ALA A 257 10.61 5.28 -15.58
CA ALA A 257 12.03 5.15 -15.93
C ALA A 257 12.34 5.13 -17.45
N GLY A 258 11.66 5.98 -18.22
CA GLY A 258 11.85 6.09 -19.68
C GLY A 258 11.01 5.09 -20.50
N LEU A 259 10.26 4.25 -19.85
CA LEU A 259 9.25 3.34 -20.40
C LEU A 259 7.85 3.78 -19.97
N LEU A 260 6.84 3.01 -20.33
CA LEU A 260 5.50 3.09 -19.76
C LEU A 260 5.23 1.84 -18.93
N LEU A 261 4.65 2.03 -17.74
CA LEU A 261 4.09 0.98 -16.91
C LEU A 261 2.62 0.83 -17.25
N GLY A 262 2.18 -0.40 -17.53
CA GLY A 262 0.78 -0.76 -17.76
C GLY A 262 0.30 -1.81 -16.76
N CYS A 263 -1.01 -1.80 -16.49
CA CYS A 263 -1.64 -2.75 -15.58
C CYS A 263 -3.09 -3.01 -15.98
N PRO A 264 -3.53 -4.28 -16.01
CA PRO A 264 -4.91 -4.66 -16.28
C PRO A 264 -5.90 -4.36 -15.15
N ALA A 265 -5.43 -3.83 -14.04
CA ALA A 265 -6.19 -3.62 -12.81
C ALA A 265 -6.92 -4.87 -12.27
N ASN A 266 -6.42 -6.07 -12.61
CA ASN A 266 -6.99 -7.35 -12.20
C ASN A 266 -7.01 -7.55 -10.66
N VAL A 267 -7.97 -8.36 -10.19
CA VAL A 267 -8.27 -8.57 -8.76
C VAL A 267 -8.53 -10.05 -8.45
N ASP A 268 -7.84 -10.95 -9.14
CA ASP A 268 -8.03 -12.40 -9.03
C ASP A 268 -7.68 -12.90 -7.64
N PRO A 269 -8.63 -13.55 -6.92
CA PRO A 269 -8.35 -14.13 -5.61
C PRO A 269 -7.35 -15.26 -5.73
N VAL A 270 -6.33 -15.27 -4.86
CA VAL A 270 -5.30 -16.32 -4.82
C VAL A 270 -4.92 -16.64 -3.38
N ALA A 271 -4.34 -17.80 -3.15
CA ALA A 271 -3.69 -18.10 -1.87
C ALA A 271 -2.41 -17.26 -1.70
N PRO A 272 -1.94 -17.02 -0.47
CA PRO A 272 -0.67 -16.34 -0.23
C PRO A 272 0.51 -17.16 -0.79
N HIS A 273 1.26 -16.60 -1.73
CA HIS A 273 2.46 -17.21 -2.32
C HIS A 273 3.33 -16.12 -2.98
N ASP A 274 4.47 -16.50 -3.49
CA ASP A 274 5.30 -15.63 -4.34
C ASP A 274 4.68 -15.55 -5.74
N VAL A 275 3.71 -14.61 -5.87
CA VAL A 275 2.84 -14.51 -7.05
C VAL A 275 3.61 -14.08 -8.29
N GLN A 276 3.30 -14.75 -9.41
CA GLN A 276 3.79 -14.41 -10.73
C GLN A 276 2.64 -13.87 -11.61
N PRO A 277 2.92 -13.05 -12.64
CA PRO A 277 1.90 -12.60 -13.57
C PRO A 277 1.45 -13.77 -14.46
N GLU A 278 0.17 -13.81 -14.80
CA GLU A 278 -0.34 -14.70 -15.82
C GLU A 278 -0.34 -14.02 -17.19
N GLU A 279 -0.08 -14.78 -18.25
CA GLU A 279 -0.05 -14.25 -19.63
C GLU A 279 -1.38 -13.61 -20.04
N LEU A 280 -2.49 -14.19 -19.59
CA LEU A 280 -3.83 -13.65 -19.83
C LEU A 280 -4.02 -12.27 -19.19
N ASP A 281 -3.54 -12.07 -17.96
CA ASP A 281 -3.62 -10.76 -17.29
C ASP A 281 -2.89 -9.69 -18.11
N ILE A 282 -1.69 -10.03 -18.59
CA ILE A 282 -0.87 -9.11 -19.39
C ILE A 282 -1.55 -8.80 -20.71
N ALA A 283 -2.10 -9.81 -21.38
CA ALA A 283 -2.83 -9.65 -22.65
C ALA A 283 -4.08 -8.76 -22.49
N ILE A 284 -4.84 -8.94 -21.39
CA ILE A 284 -5.98 -8.09 -21.06
C ILE A 284 -5.54 -6.64 -20.80
N GLY A 285 -4.44 -6.44 -20.07
CA GLY A 285 -3.91 -5.10 -19.82
C GLY A 285 -3.47 -4.38 -21.08
N ILE A 286 -2.78 -5.09 -21.99
CA ILE A 286 -2.40 -4.57 -23.30
C ILE A 286 -3.64 -4.18 -24.09
N HIS A 287 -4.59 -5.10 -24.22
CA HIS A 287 -5.83 -4.89 -24.97
C HIS A 287 -6.59 -3.64 -24.50
N ARG A 288 -6.82 -3.51 -23.18
CA ARG A 288 -7.51 -2.35 -22.59
C ARG A 288 -6.81 -1.02 -22.84
N ILE A 289 -5.48 -1.01 -22.81
CA ILE A 289 -4.70 0.21 -23.09
C ILE A 289 -4.77 0.53 -24.60
N GLU A 290 -4.69 -0.46 -25.49
CA GLU A 290 -4.82 -0.26 -26.93
C GLU A 290 -6.23 0.17 -27.36
N GLU A 291 -7.27 -0.27 -26.66
CA GLU A 291 -8.65 0.17 -26.92
C GLU A 291 -8.84 1.67 -26.71
N VAL A 292 -8.20 2.24 -25.69
CA VAL A 292 -8.36 3.67 -25.34
C VAL A 292 -7.26 4.58 -25.90
N THR A 293 -6.25 3.99 -26.53
CA THR A 293 -5.11 4.73 -27.10
C THR A 293 -4.82 4.35 -28.54
N THR A 294 -4.03 5.17 -29.22
CA THR A 294 -3.46 4.84 -30.55
C THR A 294 -2.16 4.04 -30.46
N MET A 295 -1.72 3.67 -29.26
CA MET A 295 -0.51 2.89 -29.05
C MET A 295 -0.69 1.46 -29.57
N THR A 296 0.42 0.84 -29.94
CA THR A 296 0.49 -0.60 -30.24
C THR A 296 1.59 -1.22 -29.37
N ILE A 297 1.20 -2.14 -28.49
CA ILE A 297 2.08 -2.76 -27.50
C ILE A 297 2.42 -4.19 -27.96
N ARG A 298 3.50 -4.33 -28.71
CA ARG A 298 3.88 -5.63 -29.29
C ARG A 298 4.39 -6.64 -28.28
N ARG A 299 5.23 -6.16 -27.35
CA ARG A 299 5.87 -7.02 -26.33
C ARG A 299 6.24 -6.20 -25.09
N PRO A 300 5.81 -6.63 -23.89
CA PRO A 300 6.35 -6.09 -22.64
C PRO A 300 7.85 -6.35 -22.53
N THR A 301 8.58 -5.40 -21.99
CA THR A 301 10.02 -5.53 -21.66
C THR A 301 10.22 -6.26 -20.34
N ARG A 302 9.26 -6.12 -19.43
CA ARG A 302 9.24 -6.77 -18.12
C ARG A 302 7.80 -6.97 -17.65
N THR A 303 7.56 -8.09 -16.95
CA THR A 303 6.26 -8.37 -16.30
C THR A 303 6.49 -8.81 -14.87
N TRP A 304 5.57 -8.48 -13.97
CA TRP A 304 5.57 -8.96 -12.58
C TRP A 304 4.15 -8.93 -12.00
N ALA A 305 3.99 -9.53 -10.83
CA ALA A 305 2.74 -9.42 -10.08
C ALA A 305 3.02 -9.21 -8.58
N GLY A 306 2.07 -8.59 -7.91
CA GLY A 306 2.04 -8.41 -6.47
C GLY A 306 0.72 -8.86 -5.88
N LEU A 307 0.68 -9.05 -4.56
CA LEU A 307 -0.54 -9.36 -3.83
C LEU A 307 -1.13 -8.09 -3.21
N ARG A 308 -2.40 -7.84 -3.46
CA ARG A 308 -3.22 -6.85 -2.75
C ARG A 308 -4.15 -7.61 -1.82
N SER A 309 -3.99 -7.42 -0.51
CA SER A 309 -4.68 -8.24 0.49
C SER A 309 -5.79 -7.42 1.15
N PHE A 310 -7.02 -7.91 1.02
CA PHE A 310 -8.24 -7.25 1.49
C PHE A 310 -8.96 -8.10 2.52
N VAL A 311 -9.75 -7.47 3.37
CA VAL A 311 -10.82 -8.08 4.17
C VAL A 311 -12.17 -7.79 3.51
N ALA A 312 -13.26 -8.31 4.08
CA ALA A 312 -14.59 -8.30 3.45
C ALA A 312 -15.10 -6.89 3.08
N ASP A 313 -14.84 -5.87 3.91
CA ASP A 313 -15.26 -4.49 3.65
C ASP A 313 -14.26 -3.67 2.80
N GLY A 314 -13.09 -4.24 2.50
CA GLY A 314 -12.05 -3.61 1.69
C GLY A 314 -11.19 -2.58 2.42
N ASP A 315 -11.43 -2.31 3.69
CA ASP A 315 -10.73 -1.31 4.50
C ASP A 315 -9.55 -1.90 5.29
N LEU A 316 -8.58 -1.04 5.63
CA LEU A 316 -7.39 -1.42 6.39
C LEU A 316 -7.78 -1.83 7.82
N VAL A 317 -7.01 -2.76 8.40
CA VAL A 317 -7.19 -3.27 9.77
C VAL A 317 -6.00 -2.88 10.64
N GLY A 318 -6.30 -2.22 11.77
CA GLY A 318 -5.32 -1.84 12.79
C GLY A 318 -5.95 -1.87 14.18
N GLY A 319 -5.72 -2.94 14.95
CA GLY A 319 -6.34 -3.09 16.26
C GLY A 319 -6.01 -4.41 16.92
N PHE A 320 -6.34 -4.52 18.21
CA PHE A 320 -6.17 -5.76 18.95
C PHE A 320 -7.14 -6.85 18.48
N ALA A 321 -6.66 -8.08 18.46
CA ALA A 321 -7.51 -9.21 18.15
C ALA A 321 -8.60 -9.37 19.25
N PRO A 322 -9.85 -9.65 18.88
CA PRO A 322 -10.89 -9.89 19.84
C PRO A 322 -10.51 -11.01 20.83
N GLY A 323 -10.52 -10.71 22.13
CA GLY A 323 -10.12 -11.64 23.18
C GLY A 323 -8.60 -11.75 23.43
N ALA A 324 -7.75 -11.00 22.72
CA ALA A 324 -6.29 -11.00 22.89
C ALA A 324 -5.73 -9.58 22.87
N SER A 325 -5.66 -8.94 24.04
CA SER A 325 -5.14 -7.57 24.23
C SER A 325 -3.61 -7.44 24.09
N ASP A 326 -2.94 -8.50 23.70
CA ASP A 326 -1.49 -8.63 23.48
C ASP A 326 -1.13 -9.11 22.06
N PHE A 327 -2.15 -9.26 21.17
CA PHE A 327 -1.98 -9.53 19.75
C PHE A 327 -2.66 -8.43 18.93
N PHE A 328 -1.89 -7.75 18.08
CA PHE A 328 -2.35 -6.57 17.32
C PHE A 328 -2.21 -6.78 15.81
N TRP A 329 -3.24 -6.46 15.06
CA TRP A 329 -3.27 -6.54 13.60
C TRP A 329 -2.76 -5.25 12.94
N VAL A 330 -1.90 -5.37 11.93
CA VAL A 330 -1.54 -4.32 10.99
C VAL A 330 -1.72 -4.90 9.58
N ALA A 331 -2.95 -4.98 9.10
CA ALA A 331 -3.32 -5.85 8.00
C ALA A 331 -4.25 -5.20 6.97
N ALA A 332 -4.61 -5.95 5.93
CA ALA A 332 -5.53 -5.55 4.88
C ALA A 332 -5.13 -4.25 4.17
N GLN A 333 -3.85 -4.08 3.87
CA GLN A 333 -3.32 -2.87 3.23
C GLN A 333 -3.83 -2.67 1.80
N GLY A 334 -4.46 -3.68 1.19
CA GLY A 334 -5.03 -3.64 -0.15
C GLY A 334 -4.03 -3.18 -1.21
N GLY A 335 -4.46 -2.21 -2.01
CA GLY A 335 -3.61 -1.49 -2.96
C GLY A 335 -3.02 -0.18 -2.42
N TYR A 336 -3.19 0.10 -1.13
CA TYR A 336 -3.06 1.44 -0.53
C TYR A 336 -1.93 1.55 0.49
N GLY A 337 -1.32 0.44 0.88
CA GLY A 337 -0.39 0.36 2.02
C GLY A 337 0.83 1.25 1.92
N ILE A 338 1.26 1.65 0.73
CA ILE A 338 2.40 2.56 0.57
C ILE A 338 1.97 4.00 0.84
N GLN A 339 0.93 4.49 0.16
CA GLN A 339 0.47 5.87 0.30
C GLN A 339 -0.10 6.20 1.70
N THR A 340 -0.61 5.18 2.41
CA THR A 340 -1.15 5.33 3.77
C THR A 340 -0.11 5.07 4.87
N SER A 341 1.08 4.56 4.52
CA SER A 341 2.03 3.93 5.47
C SER A 341 2.40 4.80 6.67
N ALA A 342 2.63 6.10 6.47
CA ALA A 342 3.01 6.99 7.57
C ALA A 342 1.85 7.16 8.58
N ALA A 343 0.65 7.46 8.10
CA ALA A 343 -0.52 7.64 8.97
C ALA A 343 -0.96 6.31 9.61
N MET A 344 -1.01 5.23 8.84
CA MET A 344 -1.36 3.90 9.33
C MET A 344 -0.35 3.39 10.36
N GLY A 345 0.95 3.54 10.08
CA GLY A 345 2.02 3.14 11.00
C GLY A 345 1.98 3.92 12.30
N GLU A 346 1.80 5.24 12.25
CA GLU A 346 1.70 6.09 13.44
C GLU A 346 0.42 5.80 14.24
N THR A 347 -0.71 5.61 13.57
CA THR A 347 -1.98 5.23 14.20
C THR A 347 -1.85 3.90 14.93
N CYS A 348 -1.40 2.85 14.24
CA CYS A 348 -1.23 1.52 14.83
C CYS A 348 -0.22 1.51 15.97
N ALA A 349 0.89 2.23 15.86
CA ALA A 349 1.88 2.33 16.92
C ALA A 349 1.29 2.93 18.20
N ASN A 350 0.53 4.04 18.08
CA ASN A 350 -0.09 4.65 19.26
C ASN A 350 -1.17 3.75 19.85
N LEU A 351 -2.05 3.16 19.05
CA LEU A 351 -3.10 2.25 19.53
C LEU A 351 -2.51 1.03 20.24
N ALA A 352 -1.49 0.38 19.65
CA ALA A 352 -0.85 -0.80 20.21
C ALA A 352 -0.10 -0.51 21.53
N LEU A 353 0.42 0.70 21.71
CA LEU A 353 1.09 1.13 22.92
C LEU A 353 0.14 1.79 23.95
N GLY A 354 -1.18 1.80 23.70
CA GLY A 354 -2.16 2.42 24.58
C GLY A 354 -2.02 3.96 24.69
N ARG A 355 -1.48 4.60 23.65
CA ARG A 355 -1.25 6.04 23.59
C ARG A 355 -2.40 6.74 22.84
N PRO A 356 -2.72 8.00 23.17
CA PRO A 356 -3.69 8.76 22.39
C PRO A 356 -3.19 9.00 20.96
N LEU A 357 -4.11 9.05 20.03
CA LEU A 357 -3.78 9.44 18.65
C LEU A 357 -3.32 10.90 18.60
N PRO A 358 -2.26 11.23 17.85
CA PRO A 358 -1.84 12.61 17.61
C PRO A 358 -2.96 13.47 16.99
N GLY A 359 -2.97 14.78 17.32
CA GLY A 359 -4.03 15.70 16.87
C GLY A 359 -4.20 15.74 15.36
N HIS A 360 -3.11 15.72 14.59
CA HIS A 360 -3.18 15.73 13.11
C HIS A 360 -3.87 14.49 12.51
N LEU A 361 -3.83 13.34 13.19
CA LEU A 361 -4.57 12.14 12.78
C LEU A 361 -6.06 12.29 13.12
N GLN A 362 -6.37 12.81 14.31
CA GLN A 362 -7.75 13.07 14.73
C GLN A 362 -8.41 14.15 13.83
N ASP A 363 -7.69 15.22 13.48
CA ASP A 363 -8.15 16.27 12.58
C ASP A 363 -8.43 15.75 11.16
N ALA A 364 -7.72 14.70 10.73
CA ALA A 364 -8.00 13.99 9.49
C ALA A 364 -9.19 13.02 9.58
N GLY A 365 -9.81 12.89 10.75
CA GLY A 365 -10.95 12.01 11.01
C GLY A 365 -10.57 10.55 11.27
N ILE A 366 -9.32 10.27 11.63
CA ILE A 366 -8.86 8.91 11.94
C ILE A 366 -9.23 8.58 13.38
N THR A 367 -9.90 7.44 13.57
CA THR A 367 -10.29 6.91 14.87
C THR A 367 -9.86 5.45 15.03
N ALA A 368 -9.83 4.96 16.26
CA ALA A 368 -9.53 3.56 16.53
C ALA A 368 -10.61 2.62 15.95
N GLU A 369 -11.88 3.04 16.04
CA GLU A 369 -13.03 2.24 15.63
C GLU A 369 -13.02 1.94 14.14
N MET A 370 -12.58 2.90 13.31
CA MET A 370 -12.53 2.71 11.85
C MET A 370 -11.54 1.63 11.41
N LEU A 371 -10.54 1.32 12.24
CA LEU A 371 -9.52 0.30 11.96
C LEU A 371 -9.75 -1.00 12.72
N ASP A 372 -10.66 -1.02 13.69
CA ASP A 372 -10.87 -2.13 14.62
C ASP A 372 -11.30 -3.42 13.90
N PRO A 373 -10.60 -4.56 14.09
CA PRO A 373 -10.98 -5.83 13.48
C PRO A 373 -12.35 -6.34 13.91
N ARG A 374 -12.93 -5.87 15.03
CA ARG A 374 -14.27 -6.25 15.51
C ARG A 374 -15.36 -5.88 14.51
N ARG A 375 -15.16 -4.85 13.66
CA ARG A 375 -16.11 -4.48 12.62
C ARG A 375 -16.36 -5.57 11.57
N LEU A 376 -15.42 -6.52 11.43
CA LEU A 376 -15.52 -7.64 10.48
C LEU A 376 -16.40 -8.79 10.97
N ARG A 377 -16.88 -8.73 12.23
CA ARG A 377 -17.72 -9.74 12.88
C ARG A 377 -19.18 -9.28 13.05
N ALA A 378 -19.49 -8.09 12.55
CA ALA A 378 -20.82 -7.48 12.66
C ALA A 378 -21.79 -7.99 11.58
#